data_964d718983d6b6bda04c5e69ec395d4c
#
_entry.id   964d718983d6b6bda04c5e69ec395d4c
#
_cell.length_a   1.000
_cell.length_b   1.000
_cell.length_c   1.000
_cell.angle_alpha   90.00
_cell.angle_beta   90.00
_cell.angle_gamma   90.00
#
_symmetry.space_group_name_H-M   'P 1'
#
loop_
_entity.id
_entity.type
_entity.pdbx_description
1 polymer ?
#
loop_
_entity_poly.entity_id
_entity_poly.type
_entity_poly.pdbx_seq_one_letter_code
_entity_poly.pdbx_strand_id
1 'polypeptide(L)'
;MCLANGDVNYVPTVSASKFAEQCRWIEKFMVPIKGEEITPWGWNNCLRNKLLKQGVAEDKMPTAGQIDFIATNSRREFALDLHNYIHTKLASGEIVCPNYRVAAQTLGDVEEFIAKRGGGVLKAPLSGSGKGIRYVKRNLNSNDSGWVCRVLQKQGAVLVEEKKEILRECAMLFLCSKEGIQFKGYSLFTSVNGAYRANLLACNQSIEKILSGYISADVLEKVKKCILDFFELKLLGRYVGYIGVDQMCCKDGFVCASEINLRMTMGHIARNIYDLYANEYNLVDGEFSFSPVDGIIRL
;
A
#
# COMPACT_ATOMS: atom_id res chain seq x y z
N MET A 1 1.82 11.80 9.78
CA MET A 1 0.75 12.29 10.64
C MET A 1 -0.53 11.63 10.18
N CYS A 2 -1.19 10.91 11.06
CA CYS A 2 -2.37 10.14 10.71
C CYS A 2 -3.58 10.77 11.39
N LEU A 3 -4.59 11.08 10.61
CA LEU A 3 -5.86 11.56 11.09
C LEU A 3 -6.83 10.37 11.07
N ALA A 4 -7.17 9.88 12.23
CA ALA A 4 -8.23 8.90 12.39
C ALA A 4 -9.24 9.45 13.39
N ASN A 5 -10.51 9.09 13.24
CA ASN A 5 -11.60 9.53 14.10
C ASN A 5 -11.33 9.12 15.56
N GLY A 6 -11.13 10.10 16.42
CA GLY A 6 -10.92 9.87 17.84
C GLY A 6 -9.53 9.41 18.27
N ASP A 7 -8.61 9.22 17.32
CA ASP A 7 -7.25 8.80 17.62
C ASP A 7 -6.36 9.98 18.01
N VAL A 8 -5.46 9.74 18.94
CA VAL A 8 -4.47 10.72 19.36
C VAL A 8 -3.31 10.73 18.39
N ASN A 9 -3.05 11.89 17.81
CA ASN A 9 -1.93 12.07 16.88
C ASN A 9 -0.65 12.44 17.64
N TYR A 10 0.28 11.50 17.77
CA TYR A 10 1.61 11.76 18.28
C TYR A 10 2.50 12.32 17.17
N VAL A 11 3.01 13.54 17.36
CA VAL A 11 3.90 14.19 16.41
C VAL A 11 5.32 14.16 16.96
N PRO A 12 6.15 13.19 16.57
CA PRO A 12 7.43 12.92 17.24
C PRO A 12 8.58 13.83 16.81
N THR A 13 8.35 14.81 15.92
CA THR A 13 9.40 15.71 15.42
C THR A 13 8.92 17.15 15.32
N VAL A 14 9.87 18.10 15.50
CA VAL A 14 9.61 19.54 15.33
C VAL A 14 9.09 19.86 13.92
N SER A 15 9.57 19.17 12.89
CA SER A 15 9.10 19.34 11.50
C SER A 15 7.64 18.92 11.33
N ALA A 16 7.26 17.79 11.94
CA ALA A 16 5.89 17.32 11.90
C ALA A 16 4.96 18.20 12.72
N SER A 17 5.42 18.78 13.85
CA SER A 17 4.65 19.78 14.62
C SER A 17 4.43 21.04 13.81
N LYS A 18 5.44 21.58 13.15
CA LYS A 18 5.31 22.76 12.28
C LYS A 18 4.35 22.51 11.11
N PHE A 19 4.40 21.32 10.52
CA PHE A 19 3.44 20.92 9.49
C PHE A 19 2.00 20.89 10.03
N ALA A 20 1.81 20.34 11.24
CA ALA A 20 0.53 20.31 11.90
C ALA A 20 -0.04 21.73 12.17
N GLU A 21 0.82 22.64 12.63
CA GLU A 21 0.44 24.05 12.88
C GLU A 21 0.00 24.78 11.62
N GLN A 22 0.55 24.43 10.46
CA GLN A 22 0.18 25.03 9.16
C GLN A 22 -1.16 24.52 8.61
N CYS A 23 -1.64 23.40 9.09
CA CYS A 23 -2.88 22.77 8.64
C CYS A 23 -4.00 23.05 9.65
N ARG A 24 -4.67 24.23 9.58
CA ARG A 24 -5.74 24.63 10.51
C ARG A 24 -6.86 23.61 10.70
N TRP A 25 -7.16 22.84 9.68
CA TRP A 25 -8.14 21.76 9.76
C TRP A 25 -7.63 20.55 10.57
N ILE A 26 -6.30 20.39 10.72
CA ILE A 26 -5.70 19.37 11.57
C ILE A 26 -5.89 19.71 13.06
N GLU A 27 -5.93 20.99 13.43
CA GLU A 27 -6.18 21.42 14.82
C GLU A 27 -7.50 20.89 15.38
N LYS A 28 -8.53 20.76 14.54
CA LYS A 28 -9.80 20.14 14.91
C LYS A 28 -9.69 18.65 15.27
N PHE A 29 -8.62 17.98 14.84
CA PHE A 29 -8.38 16.55 15.00
C PHE A 29 -7.18 16.24 15.90
N MET A 30 -6.45 17.25 16.36
CA MET A 30 -5.39 17.09 17.35
C MET A 30 -5.99 17.06 18.75
N VAL A 31 -6.30 15.88 19.25
CA VAL A 31 -6.63 15.70 20.65
C VAL A 31 -5.31 15.69 21.45
N PRO A 32 -5.20 16.40 22.58
CA PRO A 32 -4.04 16.31 23.46
C PRO A 32 -3.79 14.87 23.87
N ILE A 33 -2.52 14.43 23.83
CA ILE A 33 -2.09 13.04 24.08
C ILE A 33 -2.57 12.58 25.46
N LYS A 34 -3.75 12.03 25.52
CA LYS A 34 -4.22 11.16 26.59
C LYS A 34 -4.70 9.83 26.02
N GLY A 35 -4.29 9.50 24.80
CA GLY A 35 -4.73 8.33 24.09
C GLY A 35 -4.05 7.06 24.57
N GLU A 36 -4.80 6.00 24.58
CA GLU A 36 -4.34 4.69 24.99
C GLU A 36 -3.59 3.94 23.88
N GLU A 37 -3.79 4.32 22.61
CA GLU A 37 -3.17 3.69 21.45
C GLU A 37 -2.31 4.64 20.64
N ILE A 38 -1.18 4.12 20.16
CA ILE A 38 -0.26 4.84 19.26
C ILE A 38 -0.45 4.28 17.85
N THR A 39 -0.99 5.09 16.96
CA THR A 39 -1.24 4.73 15.56
C THR A 39 -0.33 5.52 14.62
N PRO A 40 0.90 5.06 14.37
CA PRO A 40 1.81 5.74 13.46
C PRO A 40 1.42 5.47 12.00
N TRP A 41 2.04 6.21 11.08
CA TRP A 41 1.97 5.90 9.66
C TRP A 41 2.33 4.44 9.35
N GLY A 42 3.34 3.92 10.04
CA GLY A 42 3.77 2.52 9.99
C GLY A 42 4.82 2.24 11.05
N TRP A 43 4.81 1.02 11.56
CA TRP A 43 5.75 0.57 12.58
C TRP A 43 7.09 0.13 11.97
N ASN A 44 8.18 0.51 12.63
CA ASN A 44 9.53 0.03 12.36
C ASN A 44 10.39 0.15 13.64
N ASN A 45 11.53 -0.53 13.67
CA ASN A 45 12.41 -0.55 14.84
C ASN A 45 12.96 0.84 15.20
N CYS A 46 13.18 1.71 14.21
CA CYS A 46 13.65 3.06 14.47
C CYS A 46 12.62 3.88 15.27
N LEU A 47 11.36 3.83 14.85
CA LEU A 47 10.25 4.49 15.55
C LEU A 47 10.06 3.91 16.95
N ARG A 48 10.01 2.57 17.09
CA ARG A 48 9.87 1.91 18.39
C ARG A 48 10.97 2.37 19.36
N ASN A 49 12.22 2.31 18.94
CA ASN A 49 13.36 2.72 19.77
C ASN A 49 13.31 4.21 20.14
N LYS A 50 12.81 5.06 19.24
CA LYS A 50 12.64 6.49 19.54
C LYS A 50 11.55 6.72 20.60
N LEU A 51 10.42 6.04 20.49
CA LEU A 51 9.32 6.13 21.46
C LEU A 51 9.73 5.61 22.83
N LEU A 52 10.50 4.50 22.90
CA LEU A 52 11.07 4.01 24.15
C LEU A 52 11.99 5.05 24.83
N LYS A 53 12.86 5.69 24.06
CA LYS A 53 13.73 6.77 24.58
C LYS A 53 12.96 7.99 25.08
N GLN A 54 11.73 8.17 24.60
CA GLN A 54 10.80 9.23 25.03
C GLN A 54 9.91 8.80 26.21
N GLY A 55 10.13 7.61 26.78
CA GLY A 55 9.41 7.12 27.96
C GLY A 55 8.06 6.47 27.65
N VAL A 56 7.78 6.16 26.40
CA VAL A 56 6.56 5.40 26.06
C VAL A 56 6.70 3.95 26.52
N ALA A 57 5.72 3.45 27.25
CA ALA A 57 5.73 2.10 27.80
C ALA A 57 5.70 1.02 26.69
N GLU A 58 6.42 -0.08 26.89
CA GLU A 58 6.57 -1.14 25.88
C GLU A 58 5.25 -1.80 25.49
N ASP A 59 4.34 -1.93 26.42
CA ASP A 59 3.01 -2.54 26.22
C ASP A 59 2.07 -1.72 25.32
N LYS A 60 2.43 -0.44 25.06
CA LYS A 60 1.74 0.46 24.14
C LYS A 60 2.24 0.35 22.70
N MET A 61 3.17 -0.53 22.42
CA MET A 61 3.82 -0.65 21.10
C MET A 61 3.95 -2.12 20.71
N PRO A 62 4.01 -2.43 19.39
CA PRO A 62 4.36 -3.76 18.95
C PRO A 62 5.72 -4.20 19.48
N THR A 63 5.84 -5.47 19.81
CA THR A 63 7.11 -6.10 20.16
C THR A 63 8.09 -6.08 18.97
N ALA A 64 9.37 -6.28 19.20
CA ALA A 64 10.35 -6.41 18.13
C ALA A 64 9.97 -7.51 17.12
N GLY A 65 9.52 -8.67 17.63
CA GLY A 65 9.07 -9.78 16.77
C GLY A 65 7.85 -9.43 15.90
N GLN A 66 6.92 -8.63 16.42
CA GLN A 66 5.80 -8.13 15.62
C GLN A 66 6.26 -7.14 14.54
N ILE A 67 7.25 -6.30 14.84
CA ILE A 67 7.83 -5.38 13.85
C ILE A 67 8.57 -6.15 12.76
N ASP A 68 9.32 -7.19 13.11
CA ASP A 68 9.98 -8.06 12.13
C ASP A 68 8.97 -8.80 11.26
N PHE A 69 7.85 -9.23 11.85
CA PHE A 69 6.73 -9.80 11.11
C PHE A 69 6.13 -8.78 10.12
N ILE A 70 5.91 -7.54 10.54
CA ILE A 70 5.44 -6.45 9.66
C ILE A 70 6.44 -6.24 8.51
N ALA A 71 7.73 -6.13 8.81
CA ALA A 71 8.77 -5.92 7.80
C ALA A 71 8.82 -7.07 6.77
N THR A 72 8.71 -8.31 7.25
CA THR A 72 8.70 -9.51 6.39
C THR A 72 7.48 -9.53 5.48
N ASN A 73 6.29 -9.24 6.01
CA ASN A 73 5.04 -9.29 5.24
C ASN A 73 4.72 -7.96 4.49
N SER A 74 5.59 -6.95 4.61
CA SER A 74 5.55 -5.73 3.77
C SER A 74 6.40 -5.90 2.50
N ARG A 75 7.02 -7.04 2.29
CA ARG A 75 7.77 -7.34 1.06
C ARG A 75 6.81 -7.67 -0.09
N ARG A 76 7.21 -7.35 -1.30
CA ARG A 76 6.39 -7.59 -2.50
C ARG A 76 6.09 -9.05 -2.78
N GLU A 77 6.89 -9.97 -2.24
CA GLU A 77 6.61 -11.41 -2.29
C GLU A 77 5.27 -11.74 -1.62
N PHE A 78 4.90 -11.04 -0.54
CA PHE A 78 3.61 -11.25 0.12
C PHE A 78 2.41 -10.87 -0.78
N ALA A 79 2.56 -9.85 -1.62
CA ALA A 79 1.57 -9.53 -2.64
C ALA A 79 1.55 -10.57 -3.78
N LEU A 80 2.68 -11.18 -4.11
CA LEU A 80 2.72 -12.31 -5.04
C LEU A 80 1.98 -13.52 -4.46
N ASP A 81 2.17 -13.83 -3.19
CA ASP A 81 1.48 -14.92 -2.50
C ASP A 81 -0.04 -14.69 -2.49
N LEU A 82 -0.49 -13.47 -2.20
CA LEU A 82 -1.91 -13.11 -2.26
C LEU A 82 -2.47 -13.27 -3.68
N HIS A 83 -1.74 -12.78 -4.69
CA HIS A 83 -2.17 -12.89 -6.09
C HIS A 83 -2.32 -14.36 -6.50
N ASN A 84 -1.36 -15.21 -6.15
CA ASN A 84 -1.41 -16.64 -6.39
C ASN A 84 -2.58 -17.31 -5.63
N TYR A 85 -2.80 -16.93 -4.36
CA TYR A 85 -3.92 -17.42 -3.58
C TYR A 85 -5.27 -17.10 -4.24
N ILE A 86 -5.47 -15.87 -4.71
CA ILE A 86 -6.70 -15.48 -5.42
C ILE A 86 -6.91 -16.36 -6.66
N HIS A 87 -5.85 -16.63 -7.43
CA HIS A 87 -5.92 -17.51 -8.60
C HIS A 87 -6.31 -18.96 -8.27
N THR A 88 -5.94 -19.48 -7.09
CA THR A 88 -6.38 -20.82 -6.66
C THR A 88 -7.86 -20.89 -6.29
N LYS A 89 -8.46 -19.73 -5.94
CA LYS A 89 -9.85 -19.64 -5.49
C LYS A 89 -10.79 -19.11 -6.57
N LEU A 90 -10.28 -18.32 -7.49
CA LEU A 90 -11.07 -17.63 -8.49
C LEU A 90 -10.44 -17.79 -9.88
N ALA A 91 -10.99 -18.73 -10.67
CA ALA A 91 -10.66 -18.85 -12.07
C ALA A 91 -11.49 -17.81 -12.86
N SER A 92 -10.86 -16.72 -13.27
CA SER A 92 -11.49 -15.67 -14.07
C SER A 92 -10.53 -15.17 -15.13
N GLY A 93 -11.00 -15.05 -16.37
CA GLY A 93 -10.25 -14.43 -17.47
C GLY A 93 -10.02 -12.92 -17.30
N GLU A 94 -10.72 -12.27 -16.36
CA GLU A 94 -10.53 -10.86 -16.04
C GLU A 94 -9.31 -10.60 -15.14
N ILE A 95 -8.74 -11.63 -14.52
CA ILE A 95 -7.56 -11.51 -13.66
C ILE A 95 -6.31 -11.88 -14.45
N VAL A 96 -5.28 -11.03 -14.37
CA VAL A 96 -3.98 -11.30 -14.99
C VAL A 96 -3.37 -12.58 -14.42
N CYS A 97 -2.87 -13.45 -15.30
CA CYS A 97 -2.29 -14.74 -14.92
C CYS A 97 -1.08 -14.57 -13.96
N PRO A 98 -0.93 -15.41 -12.93
CA PRO A 98 0.14 -15.29 -11.93
C PRO A 98 1.56 -15.28 -12.51
N ASN A 99 1.78 -15.97 -13.62
CA ASN A 99 3.10 -16.09 -14.25
C ASN A 99 3.58 -14.80 -14.93
N TYR A 100 2.81 -13.68 -14.84
CA TYR A 100 3.27 -12.37 -15.32
C TYR A 100 4.41 -11.80 -14.46
N ARG A 101 4.65 -12.37 -13.28
CA ARG A 101 5.74 -11.97 -12.38
C ARG A 101 6.34 -13.16 -11.61
N VAL A 102 7.59 -13.00 -11.19
CA VAL A 102 8.30 -13.96 -10.36
C VAL A 102 9.16 -13.23 -9.31
N ALA A 103 9.47 -13.91 -8.20
CA ALA A 103 10.50 -13.51 -7.26
C ALA A 103 11.82 -14.24 -7.62
N ALA A 104 12.66 -13.57 -8.40
CA ALA A 104 13.95 -14.11 -8.84
C ALA A 104 14.97 -14.07 -7.69
N GLN A 105 15.74 -15.13 -7.52
CA GLN A 105 16.77 -15.27 -6.48
C GLN A 105 18.20 -15.15 -7.02
N THR A 106 18.35 -15.25 -8.33
CA THR A 106 19.65 -15.11 -9.01
C THR A 106 19.56 -14.10 -10.15
N LEU A 107 20.72 -13.59 -10.59
CA LEU A 107 20.77 -12.75 -11.80
C LEU A 107 20.30 -13.52 -13.03
N GLY A 108 20.65 -14.82 -13.14
CA GLY A 108 20.21 -15.67 -14.23
C GLY A 108 18.69 -15.79 -14.36
N ASP A 109 17.96 -15.92 -13.23
CA ASP A 109 16.51 -15.98 -13.24
C ASP A 109 15.91 -14.68 -13.80
N VAL A 110 16.51 -13.53 -13.47
CA VAL A 110 16.09 -12.21 -13.99
C VAL A 110 16.34 -12.14 -15.50
N GLU A 111 17.53 -12.56 -15.96
CA GLU A 111 17.91 -12.56 -17.37
C GLU A 111 17.01 -13.49 -18.20
N GLU A 112 16.73 -14.69 -17.69
CA GLU A 112 15.81 -15.65 -18.32
C GLU A 112 14.40 -15.07 -18.47
N PHE A 113 13.85 -14.48 -17.41
CA PHE A 113 12.52 -13.87 -17.46
C PHE A 113 12.47 -12.74 -18.49
N ILE A 114 13.46 -11.84 -18.47
CA ILE A 114 13.55 -10.70 -19.38
C ILE A 114 13.70 -11.16 -20.83
N ALA A 115 14.55 -12.14 -21.08
CA ALA A 115 14.74 -12.70 -22.42
C ALA A 115 13.45 -13.36 -22.97
N LYS A 116 12.76 -14.12 -22.14
CA LYS A 116 11.50 -14.81 -22.49
C LYS A 116 10.36 -13.83 -22.78
N ARG A 117 10.31 -12.67 -22.10
CA ARG A 117 9.21 -11.70 -22.18
C ARG A 117 9.55 -10.47 -23.05
N GLY A 118 10.78 -10.35 -23.51
CA GLY A 118 11.25 -9.22 -24.32
C GLY A 118 11.36 -7.91 -23.55
N GLY A 119 11.49 -7.98 -22.22
CA GLY A 119 11.60 -6.84 -21.30
C GLY A 119 10.79 -7.05 -20.02
N GLY A 120 10.80 -6.05 -19.13
CA GLY A 120 10.06 -6.14 -17.88
C GLY A 120 10.29 -4.98 -16.92
N VAL A 121 9.72 -5.13 -15.73
CA VAL A 121 9.86 -4.22 -14.61
C VAL A 121 10.53 -4.97 -13.47
N LEU A 122 11.66 -4.46 -13.00
CA LEU A 122 12.37 -4.98 -11.82
C LEU A 122 11.94 -4.18 -10.61
N LYS A 123 11.59 -4.85 -9.51
CA LYS A 123 11.19 -4.22 -8.26
C LYS A 123 11.97 -4.80 -7.10
N ALA A 124 12.59 -3.95 -6.27
CA ALA A 124 13.16 -4.40 -5.01
C ALA A 124 12.04 -4.86 -4.07
N PRO A 125 12.22 -5.96 -3.30
CA PRO A 125 11.22 -6.48 -2.37
C PRO A 125 10.68 -5.44 -1.40
N LEU A 126 11.57 -4.64 -0.82
CA LEU A 126 11.25 -3.50 0.06
C LEU A 126 11.78 -2.22 -0.57
N SER A 127 10.88 -1.33 -0.94
CA SER A 127 11.23 0.01 -1.40
C SER A 127 10.03 0.94 -1.20
N GLY A 128 10.29 2.25 -1.13
CA GLY A 128 9.25 3.27 -0.98
C GLY A 128 9.27 4.27 -2.14
N SER A 129 8.11 4.85 -2.45
CA SER A 129 7.99 6.00 -3.36
C SER A 129 8.63 5.80 -4.73
N GLY A 130 8.49 4.62 -5.32
CA GLY A 130 9.00 4.31 -6.66
C GLY A 130 10.52 4.14 -6.80
N LYS A 131 11.31 4.36 -5.73
CA LYS A 131 12.79 4.35 -5.79
C LYS A 131 13.39 2.97 -6.09
N GLY A 132 12.68 1.90 -5.82
CA GLY A 132 13.14 0.53 -6.03
C GLY A 132 12.60 -0.11 -7.33
N ILE A 133 12.28 0.67 -8.34
CA ILE A 133 11.70 0.18 -9.61
C ILE A 133 12.65 0.51 -10.75
N ARG A 134 12.84 -0.44 -11.68
CA ARG A 134 13.57 -0.27 -12.92
C ARG A 134 12.79 -0.86 -14.10
N TYR A 135 12.83 -0.18 -15.22
CA TYR A 135 12.23 -0.62 -16.46
C TYR A 135 13.32 -1.11 -17.42
N VAL A 136 13.21 -2.36 -17.85
CA VAL A 136 14.17 -3.01 -18.75
C VAL A 136 13.50 -3.26 -20.09
N LYS A 137 14.20 -2.83 -21.18
CA LYS A 137 13.76 -3.03 -22.57
C LYS A 137 14.39 -4.23 -23.11
N ARG A 138 14.29 -5.29 -23.35
CA ARG A 138 14.91 -6.48 -23.97
C ARG A 138 15.97 -7.17 -23.11
N ASN A 139 17.06 -6.52 -22.75
CA ASN A 139 18.18 -7.11 -22.02
C ASN A 139 18.63 -6.21 -20.87
N LEU A 140 19.20 -6.80 -19.83
CA LEU A 140 19.86 -6.04 -18.78
C LEU A 140 21.13 -5.38 -19.34
N ASN A 141 21.33 -4.13 -19.05
CA ASN A 141 22.63 -3.48 -19.20
C ASN A 141 23.48 -3.66 -17.92
N SER A 142 24.74 -3.25 -17.95
CA SER A 142 25.65 -3.39 -16.81
C SER A 142 25.15 -2.68 -15.54
N ASN A 143 24.48 -1.54 -15.67
CA ASN A 143 23.90 -0.82 -14.54
C ASN A 143 22.70 -1.55 -13.94
N ASP A 144 21.87 -2.18 -14.78
CA ASP A 144 20.73 -2.98 -14.33
C ASP A 144 21.21 -4.26 -13.64
N SER A 145 22.15 -4.99 -14.24
CA SER A 145 22.76 -6.18 -13.62
C SER A 145 23.43 -5.84 -12.29
N GLY A 146 24.18 -4.74 -12.22
CA GLY A 146 24.79 -4.28 -10.98
C GLY A 146 23.76 -3.88 -9.91
N TRP A 147 22.61 -3.32 -10.30
CA TRP A 147 21.51 -3.04 -9.39
C TRP A 147 20.85 -4.34 -8.88
N VAL A 148 20.57 -5.28 -9.77
CA VAL A 148 20.02 -6.61 -9.43
C VAL A 148 20.92 -7.30 -8.41
N CYS A 149 22.23 -7.39 -8.67
CA CYS A 149 23.19 -8.03 -7.74
C CYS A 149 23.16 -7.37 -6.35
N ARG A 150 23.13 -6.02 -6.28
CA ARG A 150 23.03 -5.32 -5.00
C ARG A 150 21.72 -5.58 -4.26
N VAL A 151 20.60 -5.67 -4.98
CA VAL A 151 19.29 -5.99 -4.36
C VAL A 151 19.26 -7.42 -3.88
N LEU A 152 19.72 -8.37 -4.69
CA LEU A 152 19.83 -9.79 -4.30
C LEU A 152 20.70 -9.94 -3.05
N GLN A 153 21.87 -9.30 -3.00
CA GLN A 153 22.75 -9.34 -1.85
C GLN A 153 22.11 -8.78 -0.58
N LYS A 154 21.34 -7.68 -0.69
CA LYS A 154 20.76 -6.99 0.47
C LYS A 154 19.40 -7.54 0.88
N GLN A 155 18.62 -8.03 -0.06
CA GLN A 155 17.21 -8.38 0.17
C GLN A 155 16.86 -9.82 -0.26
N GLY A 156 17.77 -10.57 -0.85
CA GLY A 156 17.62 -11.99 -1.18
C GLY A 156 16.79 -12.28 -2.43
N ALA A 157 16.06 -11.31 -2.96
CA ALA A 157 15.22 -11.50 -4.16
C ALA A 157 15.07 -10.19 -4.95
N VAL A 158 14.65 -10.32 -6.22
CA VAL A 158 14.15 -9.22 -7.06
C VAL A 158 12.83 -9.68 -7.67
N LEU A 159 11.78 -8.88 -7.55
CA LEU A 159 10.54 -9.13 -8.28
C LEU A 159 10.74 -8.69 -9.72
N VAL A 160 10.46 -9.60 -10.65
CA VAL A 160 10.49 -9.34 -12.09
C VAL A 160 9.09 -9.50 -12.64
N GLU A 161 8.57 -8.48 -13.30
CA GLU A 161 7.20 -8.45 -13.80
C GLU A 161 7.16 -8.08 -15.29
N GLU A 162 6.18 -8.59 -16.01
CA GLU A 162 5.84 -8.04 -17.32
C GLU A 162 5.41 -6.58 -17.17
N LYS A 163 5.84 -5.74 -18.09
CA LYS A 163 5.34 -4.37 -18.15
C LYS A 163 3.88 -4.37 -18.62
N LYS A 164 2.97 -3.92 -17.77
CA LYS A 164 1.55 -3.80 -18.08
C LYS A 164 1.20 -2.40 -18.59
N GLU A 165 0.22 -2.32 -19.48
CA GLU A 165 -0.44 -1.06 -19.86
C GLU A 165 -1.52 -0.77 -18.81
N ILE A 166 -1.20 0.11 -17.84
CA ILE A 166 -2.08 0.45 -16.73
C ILE A 166 -3.11 1.47 -17.21
N LEU A 167 -4.38 1.15 -17.07
CA LEU A 167 -5.51 2.02 -17.39
C LEU A 167 -6.01 2.78 -16.16
N ARG A 168 -5.97 2.12 -14.98
CA ARG A 168 -6.38 2.72 -13.70
C ARG A 168 -5.63 2.06 -12.54
N GLU A 169 -5.15 2.88 -11.61
CA GLU A 169 -4.61 2.43 -10.33
C GLU A 169 -5.68 2.53 -9.25
N CYS A 170 -5.79 1.51 -8.42
CA CYS A 170 -6.72 1.48 -7.29
C CYS A 170 -6.13 0.71 -6.12
N ALA A 171 -6.79 0.79 -4.97
CA ALA A 171 -6.48 -0.04 -3.81
C ALA A 171 -7.76 -0.45 -3.09
N MET A 172 -7.72 -1.59 -2.43
CA MET A 172 -8.64 -1.98 -1.38
C MET A 172 -8.01 -1.70 -0.03
N LEU A 173 -8.79 -1.08 0.87
CA LEU A 173 -8.35 -0.63 2.17
C LEU A 173 -8.99 -1.49 3.26
N PHE A 174 -8.20 -1.89 4.25
CA PHE A 174 -8.64 -2.73 5.35
C PHE A 174 -8.10 -2.22 6.68
N LEU A 175 -8.78 -2.61 7.75
CA LEU A 175 -8.32 -2.45 9.13
C LEU A 175 -8.30 -3.82 9.79
N CYS A 176 -7.14 -4.24 10.26
CA CYS A 176 -6.97 -5.44 11.08
C CYS A 176 -6.98 -5.04 12.55
N SER A 177 -7.90 -5.60 13.31
CA SER A 177 -8.02 -5.43 14.76
C SER A 177 -7.88 -6.80 15.47
N LYS A 178 -8.02 -6.83 16.77
CA LYS A 178 -8.04 -8.08 17.54
C LYS A 178 -9.30 -8.90 17.28
N GLU A 179 -10.39 -8.23 16.91
CA GLU A 179 -11.71 -8.81 16.67
C GLU A 179 -11.87 -9.36 15.24
N GLY A 180 -11.02 -8.92 14.30
CA GLY A 180 -11.11 -9.36 12.90
C GLY A 180 -10.56 -8.34 11.92
N ILE A 181 -10.80 -8.60 10.65
CA ILE A 181 -10.35 -7.75 9.54
C ILE A 181 -11.57 -7.15 8.84
N GLN A 182 -11.60 -5.84 8.74
CA GLN A 182 -12.70 -5.08 8.16
C GLN A 182 -12.27 -4.42 6.86
N PHE A 183 -13.07 -4.54 5.82
CA PHE A 183 -12.95 -3.72 4.62
C PHE A 183 -13.38 -2.29 4.93
N LYS A 184 -12.51 -1.32 4.62
CA LYS A 184 -12.71 0.11 4.90
C LYS A 184 -13.09 0.92 3.66
N GLY A 185 -12.97 0.33 2.49
CA GLY A 185 -13.37 0.97 1.24
C GLY A 185 -12.33 0.83 0.13
N TYR A 186 -12.67 1.44 -0.98
CA TYR A 186 -11.79 1.54 -2.15
C TYR A 186 -11.06 2.89 -2.16
N SER A 187 -9.95 2.90 -2.87
CA SER A 187 -9.19 4.12 -3.18
C SER A 187 -8.85 4.10 -4.67
N LEU A 188 -9.17 5.19 -5.37
CA LEU A 188 -8.65 5.45 -6.71
C LEU A 188 -7.58 6.51 -6.60
N PHE A 189 -6.40 6.23 -7.13
CA PHE A 189 -5.29 7.15 -7.08
C PHE A 189 -4.59 7.27 -8.43
N THR A 190 -3.76 8.27 -8.54
CA THR A 190 -2.89 8.48 -9.70
C THR A 190 -1.44 8.53 -9.24
N SER A 191 -0.55 7.98 -10.07
CA SER A 191 0.88 8.09 -9.89
C SER A 191 1.56 8.62 -11.16
N VAL A 192 2.69 9.30 -10.98
CA VAL A 192 3.54 9.75 -12.07
C VAL A 192 4.94 9.22 -11.84
N ASN A 193 5.43 8.43 -12.78
CA ASN A 193 6.73 7.73 -12.66
C ASN A 193 6.84 6.89 -11.37
N GLY A 194 5.74 6.26 -10.95
CA GLY A 194 5.65 5.45 -9.73
C GLY A 194 5.59 6.26 -8.42
N ALA A 195 5.51 7.60 -8.50
CA ALA A 195 5.29 8.45 -7.33
C ALA A 195 3.81 8.83 -7.22
N TYR A 196 3.24 8.67 -6.03
CA TYR A 196 1.88 9.08 -5.71
C TYR A 196 1.66 10.55 -6.05
N ARG A 197 0.51 10.88 -6.64
CA ARG A 197 0.11 12.24 -6.98
C ARG A 197 -1.19 12.67 -6.30
N ALA A 198 -2.27 11.91 -6.46
CA ALA A 198 -3.57 12.28 -5.95
C ALA A 198 -4.48 11.07 -5.70
N ASN A 199 -5.51 11.26 -4.88
CA ASN A 199 -6.64 10.35 -4.70
C ASN A 199 -7.95 11.01 -5.11
N LEU A 200 -8.87 10.23 -5.64
CA LEU A 200 -10.26 10.63 -5.76
C LEU A 200 -10.92 10.55 -4.37
N LEU A 201 -11.62 11.61 -3.97
CA LEU A 201 -12.52 11.64 -2.82
C LEU A 201 -13.92 11.31 -3.32
N ALA A 202 -14.40 10.09 -3.05
CA ALA A 202 -15.71 9.67 -3.49
C ALA A 202 -16.25 8.53 -2.60
N CYS A 203 -17.55 8.31 -2.59
CA CYS A 203 -18.13 7.16 -1.90
C CYS A 203 -17.74 5.85 -2.59
N ASN A 204 -17.85 4.73 -1.86
CA ASN A 204 -17.52 3.43 -2.42
C ASN A 204 -18.34 3.10 -3.67
N GLN A 205 -19.62 3.47 -3.71
CA GLN A 205 -20.49 3.23 -4.86
C GLN A 205 -20.00 3.96 -6.12
N SER A 206 -19.57 5.22 -5.98
CA SER A 206 -18.98 5.99 -7.10
C SER A 206 -17.71 5.35 -7.61
N ILE A 207 -16.83 4.89 -6.68
CA ILE A 207 -15.59 4.21 -7.05
C ILE A 207 -15.88 2.87 -7.73
N GLU A 208 -16.78 2.05 -7.21
CA GLU A 208 -17.22 0.78 -7.82
C GLU A 208 -17.77 0.99 -9.22
N LYS A 209 -18.59 2.03 -9.41
CA LYS A 209 -19.11 2.40 -10.73
C LYS A 209 -17.98 2.74 -11.71
N ILE A 210 -16.94 3.43 -11.28
CA ILE A 210 -15.77 3.69 -12.12
C ILE A 210 -15.01 2.40 -12.42
N LEU A 211 -14.80 1.55 -11.42
CA LEU A 211 -14.08 0.28 -11.57
C LEU A 211 -14.84 -0.71 -12.45
N SER A 212 -16.18 -0.65 -12.48
CA SER A 212 -17.01 -1.53 -13.32
C SER A 212 -16.77 -1.35 -14.83
N GLY A 213 -16.12 -0.25 -15.24
CA GLY A 213 -15.64 -0.07 -16.61
C GLY A 213 -14.38 -0.90 -16.96
N TYR A 214 -13.76 -1.56 -15.99
CA TYR A 214 -12.49 -2.30 -16.16
C TYR A 214 -12.58 -3.74 -15.66
N ILE A 215 -13.38 -4.03 -14.66
CA ILE A 215 -13.54 -5.34 -14.04
C ILE A 215 -15.02 -5.52 -13.63
N SER A 216 -15.57 -6.70 -13.80
CA SER A 216 -16.95 -6.95 -13.37
C SER A 216 -17.10 -6.84 -11.86
N ALA A 217 -18.26 -6.34 -11.41
CA ALA A 217 -18.57 -6.18 -9.99
C ALA A 217 -18.52 -7.53 -9.23
N ASP A 218 -18.93 -8.62 -9.88
CA ASP A 218 -18.85 -9.97 -9.32
C ASP A 218 -17.41 -10.41 -9.03
N VAL A 219 -16.50 -10.19 -9.99
CA VAL A 219 -15.07 -10.53 -9.82
C VAL A 219 -14.44 -9.63 -8.77
N LEU A 220 -14.76 -8.33 -8.76
CA LEU A 220 -14.24 -7.39 -7.74
C LEU A 220 -14.65 -7.82 -6.33
N GLU A 221 -15.92 -8.23 -6.14
CA GLU A 221 -16.43 -8.71 -4.84
C GLU A 221 -15.76 -10.03 -4.42
N LYS A 222 -15.59 -10.97 -5.35
CA LYS A 222 -14.92 -12.25 -5.11
C LYS A 222 -13.44 -12.03 -4.74
N VAL A 223 -12.75 -11.11 -5.42
CA VAL A 223 -11.36 -10.73 -5.10
C VAL A 223 -11.29 -10.15 -3.68
N LYS A 224 -12.22 -9.24 -3.32
CA LYS A 224 -12.30 -8.69 -1.96
C LYS A 224 -12.45 -9.79 -0.89
N LYS A 225 -13.34 -10.75 -1.14
CA LYS A 225 -13.53 -11.88 -0.24
C LYS A 225 -12.26 -12.75 -0.12
N CYS A 226 -11.61 -13.07 -1.23
CA CYS A 226 -10.34 -13.82 -1.19
C CYS A 226 -9.24 -13.05 -0.43
N ILE A 227 -9.19 -11.73 -0.52
CA ILE A 227 -8.24 -10.91 0.24
C ILE A 227 -8.54 -11.00 1.75
N LEU A 228 -9.80 -10.91 2.15
CA LEU A 228 -10.20 -11.05 3.56
C LEU A 228 -9.82 -12.44 4.09
N ASP A 229 -10.17 -13.51 3.39
CA ASP A 229 -9.84 -14.89 3.75
C ASP A 229 -8.31 -15.09 3.89
N PHE A 230 -7.54 -14.53 2.96
CA PHE A 230 -6.06 -14.59 3.01
C PHE A 230 -5.49 -13.84 4.21
N PHE A 231 -6.01 -12.66 4.51
CA PHE A 231 -5.55 -11.87 5.64
C PHE A 231 -5.95 -12.47 6.98
N GLU A 232 -7.14 -13.05 7.10
CA GLU A 232 -7.53 -13.82 8.28
C GLU A 232 -6.55 -14.98 8.53
N LEU A 233 -6.19 -15.72 7.49
CA LEU A 233 -5.22 -16.81 7.59
C LEU A 233 -3.81 -16.34 7.96
N LYS A 234 -3.37 -15.20 7.43
CA LYS A 234 -1.95 -14.78 7.49
C LYS A 234 -1.66 -13.73 8.55
N LEU A 235 -2.61 -12.84 8.86
CA LEU A 235 -2.39 -11.64 9.66
C LEU A 235 -3.16 -11.62 10.98
N LEU A 236 -4.35 -12.24 11.06
CA LEU A 236 -5.17 -12.19 12.26
C LEU A 236 -4.42 -12.77 13.47
N GLY A 237 -4.46 -12.05 14.60
CA GLY A 237 -3.71 -12.39 15.82
C GLY A 237 -2.21 -12.07 15.78
N ARG A 238 -1.67 -11.63 14.63
CA ARG A 238 -0.24 -11.35 14.44
C ARG A 238 0.05 -9.89 14.05
N TYR A 239 -0.92 -9.22 13.46
CA TYR A 239 -0.86 -7.83 13.03
C TYR A 239 -2.10 -7.08 13.51
N VAL A 240 -1.93 -5.82 13.90
CA VAL A 240 -2.99 -4.85 14.17
C VAL A 240 -2.63 -3.55 13.48
N GLY A 241 -3.54 -3.01 12.68
CA GLY A 241 -3.34 -1.77 11.97
C GLY A 241 -3.99 -1.72 10.59
N TYR A 242 -3.70 -0.66 9.87
CA TYR A 242 -4.21 -0.43 8.52
C TYR A 242 -3.49 -1.28 7.48
N ILE A 243 -4.24 -1.75 6.47
CA ILE A 243 -3.72 -2.53 5.35
C ILE A 243 -4.22 -1.91 4.05
N GLY A 244 -3.32 -1.60 3.13
CA GLY A 244 -3.65 -1.22 1.76
C GLY A 244 -3.18 -2.30 0.78
N VAL A 245 -4.05 -2.73 -0.13
CA VAL A 245 -3.71 -3.64 -1.23
C VAL A 245 -3.79 -2.85 -2.52
N ASP A 246 -2.63 -2.50 -3.07
CA ASP A 246 -2.55 -1.79 -4.34
C ASP A 246 -2.85 -2.74 -5.50
N GLN A 247 -3.65 -2.28 -6.44
CA GLN A 247 -4.20 -3.04 -7.55
C GLN A 247 -4.11 -2.22 -8.84
N MET A 248 -4.17 -2.88 -9.99
CA MET A 248 -4.11 -2.20 -11.29
C MET A 248 -5.13 -2.80 -12.25
N CYS A 249 -5.98 -1.95 -12.82
CA CYS A 249 -6.75 -2.30 -14.01
C CYS A 249 -5.85 -2.09 -15.21
N CYS A 250 -5.50 -3.15 -15.90
CA CYS A 250 -4.63 -3.17 -17.06
C CYS A 250 -5.43 -3.52 -18.32
N LYS A 251 -4.87 -3.25 -19.49
CA LYS A 251 -5.52 -3.57 -20.77
C LYS A 251 -5.79 -5.07 -20.94
N ASP A 252 -4.92 -5.90 -20.36
CA ASP A 252 -4.96 -7.36 -20.44
C ASP A 252 -5.55 -8.04 -19.18
N GLY A 253 -6.21 -7.27 -18.30
CA GLY A 253 -6.89 -7.76 -17.12
C GLY A 253 -6.55 -7.03 -15.83
N PHE A 254 -7.05 -7.56 -14.71
CA PHE A 254 -6.91 -6.97 -13.38
C PHE A 254 -5.78 -7.62 -12.58
N VAL A 255 -4.80 -6.83 -12.18
CA VAL A 255 -3.78 -7.22 -11.22
C VAL A 255 -4.34 -7.03 -9.81
N CYS A 256 -4.78 -8.10 -9.19
CA CYS A 256 -5.53 -8.08 -7.93
C CYS A 256 -4.68 -7.80 -6.68
N ALA A 257 -3.36 -7.90 -6.76
CA ALA A 257 -2.43 -7.51 -5.71
C ALA A 257 -1.06 -7.16 -6.30
N SER A 258 -0.74 -5.89 -6.47
CA SER A 258 0.58 -5.45 -6.92
C SER A 258 1.54 -5.17 -5.76
N GLU A 259 1.03 -4.62 -4.67
CA GLU A 259 1.75 -4.34 -3.43
C GLU A 259 0.79 -4.44 -2.24
N ILE A 260 1.28 -4.92 -1.08
CA ILE A 260 0.56 -4.91 0.18
C ILE A 260 1.31 -3.97 1.13
N ASN A 261 0.58 -3.01 1.69
CA ASN A 261 1.09 -2.02 2.61
C ASN A 261 0.54 -2.29 4.01
N LEU A 262 1.33 -2.90 4.91
CA LEU A 262 0.96 -3.11 6.33
C LEU A 262 1.21 -1.81 7.12
N ARG A 263 0.52 -0.78 6.73
CA ARG A 263 0.58 0.58 7.30
C ARG A 263 -0.56 1.42 6.76
N MET A 264 -0.72 2.61 7.33
CA MET A 264 -1.58 3.61 6.71
C MET A 264 -1.07 4.01 5.32
N THR A 265 -1.97 4.32 4.42
CA THR A 265 -1.66 4.80 3.06
C THR A 265 -2.40 6.11 2.77
N MET A 266 -2.02 6.80 1.69
CA MET A 266 -2.73 8.00 1.26
C MET A 266 -4.20 7.71 0.92
N GLY A 267 -4.52 6.47 0.50
CA GLY A 267 -5.88 6.02 0.30
C GLY A 267 -6.71 6.03 1.59
N HIS A 268 -6.15 5.59 2.72
CA HIS A 268 -6.84 5.66 4.02
C HIS A 268 -7.10 7.11 4.43
N ILE A 269 -6.13 8.00 4.22
CA ILE A 269 -6.31 9.43 4.49
C ILE A 269 -7.44 10.00 3.64
N ALA A 270 -7.41 9.75 2.33
CA ALA A 270 -8.45 10.21 1.41
C ALA A 270 -9.84 9.68 1.83
N ARG A 271 -9.93 8.39 2.18
CA ARG A 271 -11.18 7.78 2.66
C ARG A 271 -11.67 8.43 3.95
N ASN A 272 -10.79 8.61 4.95
CA ASN A 272 -11.13 9.26 6.22
C ASN A 272 -11.58 10.72 6.01
N ILE A 273 -10.90 11.47 5.13
CA ILE A 273 -11.30 12.84 4.77
C ILE A 273 -12.70 12.82 4.16
N TYR A 274 -12.95 11.92 3.19
CA TYR A 274 -14.26 11.82 2.57
C TYR A 274 -15.35 11.48 3.61
N ASP A 275 -15.14 10.48 4.45
CA ASP A 275 -16.11 10.05 5.46
C ASP A 275 -16.43 11.13 6.49
N LEU A 276 -15.42 11.97 6.84
CA LEU A 276 -15.61 13.08 7.77
C LEU A 276 -16.38 14.25 7.17
N TYR A 277 -16.09 14.57 5.91
CA TYR A 277 -16.60 15.82 5.32
C TYR A 277 -17.75 15.62 4.33
N ALA A 278 -17.97 14.42 3.82
CA ALA A 278 -19.03 14.17 2.85
C ALA A 278 -20.41 14.60 3.36
N ASN A 279 -20.69 14.36 4.66
CA ASN A 279 -21.95 14.74 5.27
C ASN A 279 -21.99 16.21 5.70
N GLU A 280 -20.83 16.79 6.09
CA GLU A 280 -20.75 18.17 6.59
C GLU A 280 -20.82 19.20 5.45
N TYR A 281 -20.22 18.88 4.30
CA TYR A 281 -20.07 19.82 3.19
C TYR A 281 -20.75 19.39 1.89
N ASN A 282 -21.59 18.33 1.91
CA ASN A 282 -22.22 17.76 0.71
C ASN A 282 -21.20 17.50 -0.41
N LEU A 283 -20.04 16.95 -0.06
CA LEU A 283 -19.01 16.60 -1.04
C LEU A 283 -19.59 15.57 -1.99
N VAL A 284 -19.73 15.93 -3.26
CA VAL A 284 -20.24 15.02 -4.28
C VAL A 284 -19.11 14.12 -4.75
N ASP A 285 -18.08 14.67 -5.32
CA ASP A 285 -16.82 14.03 -5.68
C ASP A 285 -15.72 15.11 -5.74
N GLY A 286 -14.51 14.78 -5.33
CA GLY A 286 -13.39 15.72 -5.28
C GLY A 286 -12.06 15.03 -5.50
N GLU A 287 -11.01 15.82 -5.61
CA GLU A 287 -9.65 15.31 -5.70
C GLU A 287 -8.86 15.74 -4.45
N PHE A 288 -8.20 14.77 -3.85
CA PHE A 288 -7.27 14.99 -2.76
C PHE A 288 -5.85 14.82 -3.26
N SER A 289 -5.02 15.82 -3.08
CA SER A 289 -3.60 15.74 -3.42
C SER A 289 -2.72 16.21 -2.27
N PHE A 290 -1.54 15.63 -2.18
CA PHE A 290 -0.50 15.98 -1.24
C PHE A 290 0.76 16.37 -2.00
N SER A 291 1.25 17.60 -1.79
CA SER A 291 2.52 18.03 -2.34
C SER A 291 3.66 17.67 -1.36
N PRO A 292 4.59 16.80 -1.75
CA PRO A 292 5.74 16.47 -0.91
C PRO A 292 6.76 17.61 -0.80
N VAL A 293 6.65 18.64 -1.64
CA VAL A 293 7.58 19.77 -1.69
C VAL A 293 7.22 20.81 -0.62
N ASP A 294 5.97 21.20 -0.55
CA ASP A 294 5.47 22.22 0.37
C ASP A 294 4.66 21.65 1.55
N GLY A 295 4.38 20.33 1.53
CA GLY A 295 3.57 19.68 2.53
C GLY A 295 2.09 20.05 2.48
N ILE A 296 1.64 20.74 1.43
CA ILE A 296 0.28 21.23 1.33
C ILE A 296 -0.66 20.12 0.85
N ILE A 297 -1.77 19.96 1.54
CA ILE A 297 -2.91 19.14 1.13
C ILE A 297 -3.88 20.05 0.40
N ARG A 298 -4.31 19.61 -0.78
CA ARG A 298 -5.35 20.28 -1.57
C ARG A 298 -6.54 19.34 -1.72
N LEU A 299 -7.71 19.88 -1.47
CA LEU A 299 -9.01 19.24 -1.67
C LEU A 299 -9.64 19.80 -2.93
#